data_87a969e060224fb566a069eec24f210a
#
_entry.id   87a969e060224fb566a069eec24f210a
#
_cell.length_a   1.000
_cell.length_b   1.000
_cell.length_c   1.000
_cell.angle_alpha   90.00
_cell.angle_beta   90.00
_cell.angle_gamma   90.00
#
_symmetry.space_group_name_H-M   'P 1'
#
loop_
_entity.id
_entity.type
_entity.pdbx_description
1 polymer ?
#
loop_
_entity_poly.entity_id
_entity_poly.type
_entity_poly.pdbx_seq_one_letter_code
_entity_poly.pdbx_strand_id
1 'polypeptide(L)'
;MQASSNRKICAFFDLDKTLLSETTADIYSKYLYKKGHIKRWEMIKASYLYLKYRLNLLDVETMMKRFVGGRKGRPESGMISFCESWFQSAVKDYIYPHAKEWIENHKNMGHVTAVLSGSIKYTCEPVARFLGIDHCLSTQLEVVDGFFTGRIIEPICVGEGKIYWAKRFSEENGIDIEKSYFYTDSATDIPMLNIVGNPIVVNPDPILRAEAKRRGWRIIKSHSLQVKLEE
;
A
#
# COMPACT_ATOMS: atom_id res chain seq x y z
N MET A 1 -38.69 -1.74 9.91
CA MET A 1 -37.66 -2.73 10.25
C MET A 1 -36.63 -2.73 9.13
N GLN A 2 -35.55 -2.00 9.29
CA GLN A 2 -34.45 -2.03 8.32
C GLN A 2 -33.76 -3.39 8.48
N ALA A 3 -33.69 -4.14 7.39
CA ALA A 3 -32.90 -5.37 7.33
C ALA A 3 -31.46 -4.98 7.69
N SER A 4 -30.93 -5.49 8.78
CA SER A 4 -29.51 -5.48 9.10
C SER A 4 -28.81 -6.23 7.96
N SER A 5 -28.40 -5.51 6.92
CA SER A 5 -27.56 -6.10 5.90
C SER A 5 -26.28 -6.51 6.61
N ASN A 6 -25.99 -7.79 6.58
CA ASN A 6 -24.77 -8.37 7.15
C ASN A 6 -23.59 -7.85 6.31
N ARG A 7 -23.11 -6.63 6.60
CA ARG A 7 -21.99 -6.01 5.91
C ARG A 7 -20.74 -6.82 6.16
N LYS A 8 -19.94 -7.00 5.12
CA LYS A 8 -18.67 -7.72 5.18
C LYS A 8 -17.61 -6.90 5.93
N ILE A 9 -16.66 -7.57 6.52
CA ILE A 9 -15.46 -6.96 7.10
C ILE A 9 -14.34 -7.02 6.08
N CYS A 10 -13.54 -5.97 5.96
CA CYS A 10 -12.36 -5.95 5.11
C CYS A 10 -11.08 -5.80 5.95
N ALA A 11 -10.04 -6.52 5.57
CA ALA A 11 -8.69 -6.26 6.03
C ALA A 11 -7.93 -5.50 4.94
N PHE A 12 -7.68 -4.23 5.18
CA PHE A 12 -6.86 -3.38 4.33
C PHE A 12 -5.40 -3.47 4.77
N PHE A 13 -4.49 -3.58 3.81
CA PHE A 13 -3.05 -3.66 4.06
C PHE A 13 -2.32 -2.57 3.27
N ASP A 14 -1.55 -1.74 3.95
CA ASP A 14 -0.55 -0.95 3.25
C ASP A 14 0.54 -1.88 2.68
N LEU A 15 1.28 -1.41 1.68
CA LEU A 15 2.27 -2.21 0.98
C LEU A 15 3.68 -2.02 1.54
N ASP A 16 4.17 -0.77 1.46
CA ASP A 16 5.55 -0.42 1.76
C ASP A 16 5.83 -0.49 3.27
N LYS A 17 6.84 -1.28 3.69
CA LYS A 17 7.19 -1.55 5.10
C LYS A 17 6.07 -2.18 5.95
N THR A 18 4.97 -2.58 5.32
CA THR A 18 3.86 -3.30 5.96
C THR A 18 3.76 -4.73 5.46
N LEU A 19 3.47 -4.96 4.18
CA LEU A 19 3.57 -6.28 3.53
C LEU A 19 5.00 -6.54 3.02
N LEU A 20 5.70 -5.50 2.61
CA LEU A 20 7.12 -5.53 2.22
C LEU A 20 7.99 -5.02 3.36
N SER A 21 9.20 -5.57 3.52
CA SER A 21 10.21 -5.13 4.50
C SER A 21 10.88 -3.80 4.14
N GLU A 22 10.76 -3.38 2.88
CA GLU A 22 11.33 -2.14 2.33
C GLU A 22 10.27 -1.42 1.49
N THR A 23 10.56 -0.17 1.10
CA THR A 23 9.67 0.54 0.18
C THR A 23 9.88 0.09 -1.25
N THR A 24 8.82 0.11 -2.05
CA THR A 24 8.90 -0.15 -3.50
C THR A 24 9.91 0.78 -4.19
N ALA A 25 10.04 2.02 -3.73
CA ALA A 25 11.01 2.98 -4.22
C ALA A 25 12.46 2.58 -3.90
N ASP A 26 12.73 2.10 -2.67
CA ASP A 26 14.06 1.63 -2.27
C ASP A 26 14.44 0.34 -3.02
N ILE A 27 13.51 -0.61 -3.13
CA ILE A 27 13.71 -1.86 -3.88
C ILE A 27 14.03 -1.53 -5.35
N TYR A 28 13.28 -0.59 -5.95
CA TYR A 28 13.52 -0.17 -7.32
C TYR A 28 14.87 0.51 -7.51
N SER A 29 15.25 1.39 -6.59
CA SER A 29 16.56 2.05 -6.61
C SER A 29 17.70 1.04 -6.48
N LYS A 30 17.60 0.07 -5.57
CA LYS A 30 18.57 -1.03 -5.43
C LYS A 30 18.65 -1.88 -6.70
N TYR A 31 17.52 -2.18 -7.32
CA TYR A 31 17.45 -2.92 -8.57
C TYR A 31 18.15 -2.18 -9.72
N LEU A 32 17.87 -0.90 -9.91
CA LEU A 32 18.52 -0.06 -10.93
C LEU A 32 20.02 0.06 -10.70
N TYR A 33 20.45 0.22 -9.45
CA TYR A 33 21.86 0.23 -9.09
C TYR A 33 22.56 -1.09 -9.44
N LYS A 34 21.96 -2.23 -9.07
CA LYS A 34 22.48 -3.57 -9.40
C LYS A 34 22.58 -3.82 -10.92
N LYS A 35 21.68 -3.21 -11.70
CA LYS A 35 21.70 -3.26 -13.17
C LYS A 35 22.67 -2.23 -13.80
N GLY A 36 23.31 -1.38 -13.00
CA GLY A 36 24.22 -0.34 -13.49
C GLY A 36 23.53 0.87 -14.14
N HIS A 37 22.19 1.01 -13.95
CA HIS A 37 21.41 2.10 -14.54
C HIS A 37 21.47 3.40 -13.75
N ILE A 38 21.82 3.33 -12.46
CA ILE A 38 22.01 4.49 -11.59
C ILE A 38 23.30 4.36 -10.77
N LYS A 39 23.84 5.52 -10.33
CA LYS A 39 25.01 5.59 -9.45
C LYS A 39 24.57 5.55 -7.98
N ARG A 40 25.51 5.19 -7.09
CA ARG A 40 25.24 5.09 -5.63
C ARG A 40 24.66 6.38 -5.03
N TRP A 41 25.11 7.55 -5.48
CA TRP A 41 24.60 8.84 -4.98
C TRP A 41 23.13 9.09 -5.37
N GLU A 42 22.66 8.55 -6.52
CA GLU A 42 21.25 8.66 -6.95
C GLU A 42 20.35 7.80 -6.06
N MET A 43 20.85 6.63 -5.64
CA MET A 43 20.14 5.78 -4.66
C MET A 43 20.01 6.50 -3.30
N ILE A 44 21.08 7.14 -2.81
CA ILE A 44 21.05 7.93 -1.57
C ILE A 44 20.05 9.07 -1.69
N LYS A 45 20.01 9.75 -2.84
CA LYS A 45 19.04 10.82 -3.10
C LYS A 45 17.60 10.31 -3.08
N ALA A 46 17.32 9.13 -3.60
CA ALA A 46 15.99 8.52 -3.56
C ALA A 46 15.55 8.25 -2.11
N SER A 47 16.43 7.65 -1.28
CA SER A 47 16.16 7.42 0.14
C SER A 47 15.94 8.73 0.92
N TYR A 48 16.67 9.79 0.59
CA TYR A 48 16.46 11.11 1.20
C TYR A 48 15.10 11.73 0.81
N LEU A 49 14.67 11.58 -0.44
CA LEU A 49 13.35 12.03 -0.88
C LEU A 49 12.23 11.27 -0.16
N TYR A 50 12.41 9.95 0.04
CA TYR A 50 11.49 9.15 0.82
C TYR A 50 11.40 9.60 2.29
N LEU A 51 12.53 9.94 2.91
CA LEU A 51 12.53 10.49 4.28
C LEU A 51 11.76 11.82 4.35
N LYS A 52 11.94 12.71 3.37
CA LYS A 52 11.15 13.95 3.27
C LYS A 52 9.65 13.67 3.13
N TYR A 53 9.29 12.68 2.34
CA TYR A 53 7.90 12.22 2.23
C TYR A 53 7.34 11.82 3.60
N ARG A 54 8.04 10.98 4.34
CA ARG A 54 7.60 10.52 5.67
C ARG A 54 7.46 11.64 6.70
N LEU A 55 8.24 12.71 6.55
CA LEU A 55 8.17 13.90 7.40
C LEU A 55 7.14 14.92 6.90
N ASN A 56 6.36 14.59 5.88
CA ASN A 56 5.37 15.49 5.26
C ASN A 56 5.99 16.80 4.71
N LEU A 57 7.27 16.74 4.33
CA LEU A 57 8.06 17.84 3.78
C LEU A 57 8.17 17.79 2.24
N LEU A 58 7.47 16.84 1.61
CA LEU A 58 7.50 16.65 0.17
C LEU A 58 6.08 16.71 -0.39
N ASP A 59 5.90 17.50 -1.42
CA ASP A 59 4.68 17.50 -2.24
C ASP A 59 4.67 16.25 -3.13
N VAL A 60 4.08 15.19 -2.59
CA VAL A 60 3.98 13.87 -3.24
C VAL A 60 3.13 13.94 -4.49
N GLU A 61 2.09 14.76 -4.48
CA GLU A 61 1.17 14.91 -5.59
C GLU A 61 1.88 15.49 -6.82
N THR A 62 2.59 16.60 -6.65
CA THR A 62 3.39 17.21 -7.72
C THR A 62 4.48 16.26 -8.22
N MET A 63 5.16 15.54 -7.32
CA MET A 63 6.18 14.58 -7.71
C MET A 63 5.58 13.43 -8.53
N MET A 64 4.46 12.89 -8.09
CA MET A 64 3.77 11.81 -8.78
C MET A 64 3.22 12.26 -10.14
N LYS A 65 2.61 13.44 -10.22
CA LYS A 65 2.14 14.03 -11.49
C LYS A 65 3.29 14.19 -12.50
N ARG A 66 4.47 14.62 -12.04
CA ARG A 66 5.66 14.74 -12.90
C ARG A 66 6.16 13.37 -13.38
N PHE A 67 6.20 12.37 -12.49
CA PHE A 67 6.60 11.01 -12.84
C PHE A 67 5.66 10.41 -13.87
N VAL A 68 4.35 10.58 -13.69
CA VAL A 68 3.32 10.03 -14.58
C VAL A 68 3.28 10.80 -15.90
N GLY A 69 3.45 12.12 -15.87
CA GLY A 69 3.53 12.95 -17.09
C GLY A 69 4.61 12.50 -18.06
N GLY A 70 5.77 12.05 -17.56
CA GLY A 70 6.85 11.50 -18.39
C GLY A 70 6.52 10.16 -19.06
N ARG A 71 5.36 9.58 -18.81
CA ARG A 71 4.90 8.31 -19.40
C ARG A 71 3.86 8.48 -20.51
N LYS A 72 3.42 9.71 -20.78
CA LYS A 72 2.43 10.03 -21.82
C LYS A 72 2.79 9.37 -23.16
N GLY A 73 1.83 8.69 -23.75
CA GLY A 73 1.97 8.00 -25.05
C GLY A 73 2.74 6.68 -25.00
N ARG A 74 3.18 6.23 -23.83
CA ARG A 74 3.80 4.90 -23.69
C ARG A 74 2.71 3.83 -23.52
N PRO A 75 2.91 2.62 -24.10
CA PRO A 75 1.95 1.53 -23.95
C PRO A 75 1.90 1.02 -22.51
N GLU A 76 0.70 0.76 -22.00
CA GLU A 76 0.46 0.17 -20.66
C GLU A 76 1.10 -1.21 -20.53
N SER A 77 1.02 -2.02 -21.59
CA SER A 77 1.58 -3.39 -21.62
C SER A 77 3.06 -3.45 -21.27
N GLY A 78 3.84 -2.44 -21.64
CA GLY A 78 5.25 -2.33 -21.28
C GLY A 78 5.45 -2.14 -19.78
N MET A 79 4.59 -1.38 -19.11
CA MET A 79 4.61 -1.20 -17.66
C MET A 79 4.22 -2.50 -16.94
N ILE A 80 3.16 -3.16 -17.41
CA ILE A 80 2.71 -4.45 -16.86
C ILE A 80 3.86 -5.46 -16.92
N SER A 81 4.42 -5.69 -18.11
CA SER A 81 5.51 -6.65 -18.32
C SER A 81 6.74 -6.33 -17.47
N PHE A 82 7.09 -5.04 -17.38
CA PHE A 82 8.21 -4.60 -16.55
C PHE A 82 7.96 -4.91 -15.07
N CYS A 83 6.79 -4.52 -14.52
CA CYS A 83 6.50 -4.71 -13.10
C CYS A 83 6.38 -6.20 -12.73
N GLU A 84 5.84 -7.05 -13.60
CA GLU A 84 5.84 -8.50 -13.40
C GLU A 84 7.27 -9.06 -13.33
N SER A 85 8.12 -8.72 -14.28
CA SER A 85 9.52 -9.16 -14.29
C SER A 85 10.29 -8.63 -13.08
N TRP A 86 10.06 -7.38 -12.71
CA TRP A 86 10.70 -6.77 -11.55
C TRP A 86 10.22 -7.43 -10.24
N PHE A 87 8.93 -7.73 -10.11
CA PHE A 87 8.40 -8.49 -8.98
C PHE A 87 9.14 -9.81 -8.82
N GLN A 88 9.23 -10.62 -9.88
CA GLN A 88 9.87 -11.93 -9.84
C GLN A 88 11.37 -11.85 -9.52
N SER A 89 12.06 -10.82 -10.01
CA SER A 89 13.52 -10.70 -9.90
C SER A 89 14.01 -9.95 -8.68
N ALA A 90 13.13 -9.19 -8.01
CA ALA A 90 13.56 -8.32 -6.90
C ALA A 90 12.53 -8.19 -5.77
N VAL A 91 11.24 -7.95 -6.04
CA VAL A 91 10.29 -7.53 -5.01
C VAL A 91 9.88 -8.66 -4.08
N LYS A 92 9.67 -9.86 -4.60
CA LYS A 92 9.15 -11.01 -3.82
C LYS A 92 10.01 -11.37 -2.62
N ASP A 93 11.33 -11.15 -2.70
CA ASP A 93 12.28 -11.46 -1.63
C ASP A 93 12.17 -10.49 -0.43
N TYR A 94 11.46 -9.38 -0.63
CA TYR A 94 11.18 -8.39 0.43
C TYR A 94 9.81 -8.57 1.09
N ILE A 95 9.01 -9.55 0.66
CA ILE A 95 7.73 -9.84 1.31
C ILE A 95 8.02 -10.40 2.72
N TYR A 96 7.36 -9.83 3.74
CA TYR A 96 7.49 -10.35 5.08
C TYR A 96 6.95 -11.78 5.17
N PRO A 97 7.67 -12.72 5.80
CA PRO A 97 7.23 -14.13 5.88
C PRO A 97 5.82 -14.31 6.46
N HIS A 98 5.45 -13.49 7.46
CA HIS A 98 4.15 -13.56 8.13
C HIS A 98 3.03 -12.77 7.42
N ALA A 99 3.33 -12.02 6.35
CA ALA A 99 2.29 -11.33 5.58
C ALA A 99 1.23 -12.30 5.05
N LYS A 100 1.67 -13.47 4.57
CA LYS A 100 0.78 -14.51 4.07
C LYS A 100 -0.12 -15.06 5.18
N GLU A 101 0.43 -15.29 6.38
CA GLU A 101 -0.32 -15.76 7.55
C GLU A 101 -1.42 -14.76 7.95
N TRP A 102 -1.12 -13.45 7.97
CA TRP A 102 -2.14 -12.43 8.28
C TRP A 102 -3.29 -12.47 7.28
N ILE A 103 -2.98 -12.59 5.99
CA ILE A 103 -3.98 -12.62 4.91
C ILE A 103 -4.83 -13.90 5.02
N GLU A 104 -4.19 -15.06 5.22
CA GLU A 104 -4.88 -16.33 5.39
C GLU A 104 -5.80 -16.32 6.62
N ASN A 105 -5.36 -15.75 7.74
CA ASN A 105 -6.18 -15.61 8.94
C ASN A 105 -7.45 -14.78 8.67
N HIS A 106 -7.33 -13.65 7.97
CA HIS A 106 -8.52 -12.87 7.59
C HIS A 106 -9.44 -13.62 6.65
N LYS A 107 -8.90 -14.33 5.67
CA LYS A 107 -9.70 -15.15 4.75
C LYS A 107 -10.44 -16.27 5.47
N ASN A 108 -9.78 -16.93 6.42
CA ASN A 108 -10.40 -17.99 7.24
C ASN A 108 -11.55 -17.46 8.11
N MET A 109 -11.53 -16.19 8.49
CA MET A 109 -12.64 -15.49 9.16
C MET A 109 -13.72 -14.98 8.18
N GLY A 110 -13.58 -15.23 6.88
CA GLY A 110 -14.52 -14.74 5.86
C GLY A 110 -14.39 -13.24 5.55
N HIS A 111 -13.29 -12.61 5.95
CA HIS A 111 -13.03 -11.20 5.63
C HIS A 111 -12.56 -11.05 4.18
N VAL A 112 -12.97 -9.95 3.54
CA VAL A 112 -12.41 -9.49 2.28
C VAL A 112 -11.00 -8.96 2.55
N THR A 113 -10.06 -9.18 1.64
CA THR A 113 -8.70 -8.66 1.76
C THR A 113 -8.38 -7.68 0.65
N ALA A 114 -7.73 -6.55 0.98
CA ALA A 114 -7.38 -5.52 0.01
C ALA A 114 -6.03 -4.87 0.32
N VAL A 115 -5.19 -4.67 -0.70
CA VAL A 115 -4.08 -3.70 -0.62
C VAL A 115 -4.66 -2.29 -0.65
N LEU A 116 -4.14 -1.38 0.16
CA LEU A 116 -4.48 0.05 0.17
C LEU A 116 -3.19 0.88 0.22
N SER A 117 -2.65 1.26 -0.95
CA SER A 117 -1.29 1.80 -1.06
C SER A 117 -1.16 3.02 -1.95
N GLY A 118 -0.26 3.93 -1.57
CA GLY A 118 0.17 5.06 -2.39
C GLY A 118 0.98 4.68 -3.64
N SER A 119 1.52 3.48 -3.70
CA SER A 119 2.23 2.95 -4.85
C SER A 119 1.30 2.78 -6.06
N ILE A 120 1.86 2.78 -7.27
CA ILE A 120 1.05 2.63 -8.48
C ILE A 120 0.50 1.20 -8.62
N LYS A 121 -0.66 1.06 -9.26
CA LYS A 121 -1.37 -0.21 -9.50
C LYS A 121 -0.43 -1.33 -9.97
N TYR A 122 0.43 -1.05 -10.93
CA TYR A 122 1.31 -2.02 -11.56
C TYR A 122 2.36 -2.63 -10.62
N THR A 123 2.74 -1.91 -9.54
CA THR A 123 3.66 -2.43 -8.52
C THR A 123 2.92 -3.18 -7.42
N CYS A 124 1.67 -2.82 -7.13
CA CYS A 124 0.86 -3.42 -6.08
C CYS A 124 0.24 -4.76 -6.51
N GLU A 125 -0.28 -4.85 -7.74
CA GLU A 125 -1.02 -6.02 -8.22
C GLU A 125 -0.20 -7.33 -8.22
N PRO A 126 1.09 -7.36 -8.65
CA PRO A 126 1.88 -8.59 -8.56
C PRO A 126 2.06 -9.09 -7.13
N VAL A 127 2.22 -8.17 -6.16
CA VAL A 127 2.32 -8.51 -4.74
C VAL A 127 0.99 -9.04 -4.21
N ALA A 128 -0.12 -8.33 -4.50
CA ALA A 128 -1.47 -8.74 -4.09
C ALA A 128 -1.79 -10.14 -4.60
N ARG A 129 -1.54 -10.40 -5.88
CA ARG A 129 -1.77 -11.70 -6.52
C ARG A 129 -0.91 -12.81 -5.92
N PHE A 130 0.37 -12.54 -5.66
CA PHE A 130 1.28 -13.51 -5.04
C PHE A 130 0.84 -13.88 -3.61
N LEU A 131 0.36 -12.91 -2.84
CA LEU A 131 -0.14 -13.11 -1.48
C LEU A 131 -1.60 -13.63 -1.45
N GLY A 132 -2.27 -13.70 -2.60
CA GLY A 132 -3.67 -14.11 -2.68
C GLY A 132 -4.64 -13.07 -2.12
N ILE A 133 -4.29 -11.78 -2.10
CA ILE A 133 -5.19 -10.69 -1.69
C ILE A 133 -6.24 -10.46 -2.77
N ASP A 134 -7.50 -10.25 -2.36
CA ASP A 134 -8.64 -10.23 -3.28
C ASP A 134 -8.71 -8.94 -4.12
N HIS A 135 -8.31 -7.81 -3.55
CA HIS A 135 -8.43 -6.49 -4.19
C HIS A 135 -7.17 -5.65 -4.03
N CYS A 136 -6.98 -4.71 -4.96
CA CYS A 136 -5.86 -3.77 -4.94
C CYS A 136 -6.34 -2.34 -5.15
N LEU A 137 -6.37 -1.55 -4.08
CA LEU A 137 -6.69 -0.13 -4.05
C LEU A 137 -5.37 0.64 -3.99
N SER A 138 -5.03 1.30 -5.08
CA SER A 138 -3.72 1.93 -5.22
C SER A 138 -3.80 3.14 -6.15
N THR A 139 -2.73 3.93 -6.24
CA THR A 139 -2.68 5.04 -7.19
C THR A 139 -2.78 4.52 -8.63
N GLN A 140 -3.79 5.01 -9.35
CA GLN A 140 -4.11 4.58 -10.71
C GLN A 140 -3.65 5.62 -11.73
N LEU A 141 -3.02 5.13 -12.82
CA LEU A 141 -2.67 5.96 -13.97
C LEU A 141 -3.78 5.88 -15.00
N GLU A 142 -4.12 7.02 -15.60
CA GLU A 142 -5.14 7.05 -16.66
C GLU A 142 -4.58 6.44 -17.95
N VAL A 143 -5.35 5.50 -18.51
CA VAL A 143 -5.03 4.79 -19.75
C VAL A 143 -6.20 4.95 -20.71
N VAL A 144 -5.92 5.32 -21.96
CA VAL A 144 -6.88 5.37 -23.06
C VAL A 144 -6.30 4.57 -24.23
N ASP A 145 -7.07 3.67 -24.79
CA ASP A 145 -6.68 2.81 -25.93
C ASP A 145 -5.37 2.05 -25.72
N GLY A 146 -5.08 1.66 -24.44
CA GLY A 146 -3.86 0.93 -24.06
C GLY A 146 -2.62 1.82 -23.91
N PHE A 147 -2.74 3.14 -23.91
CA PHE A 147 -1.63 4.08 -23.75
C PHE A 147 -1.87 5.02 -22.57
N PHE A 148 -0.80 5.31 -21.82
CA PHE A 148 -0.86 6.29 -20.74
C PHE A 148 -1.13 7.70 -21.29
N THR A 149 -2.10 8.38 -20.69
CA THR A 149 -2.41 9.79 -21.01
C THR A 149 -1.43 10.76 -20.36
N GLY A 150 -0.65 10.31 -19.37
CA GLY A 150 0.19 11.14 -18.54
C GLY A 150 -0.54 11.76 -17.35
N ARG A 151 -1.78 11.33 -17.06
CA ARG A 151 -2.59 11.77 -15.92
C ARG A 151 -2.77 10.66 -14.89
N ILE A 152 -3.12 11.06 -13.68
CA ILE A 152 -3.50 10.18 -12.56
C ILE A 152 -5.02 10.23 -12.43
N ILE A 153 -5.62 9.10 -12.08
CA ILE A 153 -7.02 9.06 -11.63
C ILE A 153 -7.03 9.52 -10.18
N GLU A 154 -7.51 10.72 -9.95
CA GLU A 154 -7.53 11.35 -8.62
C GLU A 154 -8.66 10.84 -7.72
N PRO A 155 -8.46 10.91 -6.37
CA PRO A 155 -7.24 11.33 -5.71
C PRO A 155 -6.15 10.26 -5.73
N ILE A 156 -4.86 10.66 -5.57
CA ILE A 156 -3.78 9.70 -5.30
C ILE A 156 -4.09 8.94 -3.99
N CYS A 157 -3.71 7.66 -3.91
CA CYS A 157 -4.06 6.80 -2.77
C CYS A 157 -3.11 7.00 -1.57
N VAL A 158 -2.96 8.26 -1.11
CA VAL A 158 -2.09 8.67 0.01
C VAL A 158 -2.89 9.53 0.98
N GLY A 159 -2.68 9.36 2.28
CA GLY A 159 -3.37 10.14 3.32
C GLY A 159 -4.90 10.10 3.16
N GLU A 160 -5.53 11.27 2.96
CA GLU A 160 -6.98 11.37 2.74
C GLU A 160 -7.45 10.62 1.49
N GLY A 161 -6.59 10.46 0.49
CA GLY A 161 -6.90 9.65 -0.70
C GLY A 161 -7.11 8.17 -0.37
N LYS A 162 -6.42 7.62 0.63
CA LYS A 162 -6.70 6.26 1.11
C LYS A 162 -8.12 6.16 1.67
N ILE A 163 -8.58 7.17 2.41
CA ILE A 163 -9.95 7.22 2.94
C ILE A 163 -10.96 7.23 1.79
N TYR A 164 -10.74 8.06 0.78
CA TYR A 164 -11.62 8.14 -0.38
C TYR A 164 -11.78 6.77 -1.06
N TRP A 165 -10.67 6.11 -1.39
CA TRP A 165 -10.70 4.82 -2.07
C TRP A 165 -11.26 3.70 -1.20
N ALA A 166 -10.94 3.68 0.10
CA ALA A 166 -11.48 2.69 1.03
C ALA A 166 -12.99 2.85 1.22
N LYS A 167 -13.50 4.07 1.39
CA LYS A 167 -14.95 4.34 1.53
C LYS A 167 -15.70 3.96 0.27
N ARG A 168 -15.25 4.42 -0.90
CA ARG A 168 -15.84 4.07 -2.19
C ARG A 168 -15.90 2.55 -2.38
N PHE A 169 -14.80 1.86 -2.16
CA PHE A 169 -14.75 0.40 -2.23
C PHE A 169 -15.72 -0.27 -1.24
N SER A 170 -15.80 0.26 -0.01
CA SER A 170 -16.68 -0.25 1.02
C SER A 170 -18.16 -0.11 0.65
N GLU A 171 -18.55 1.03 0.07
CA GLU A 171 -19.90 1.27 -0.45
C GLU A 171 -20.25 0.32 -1.59
N GLU A 172 -19.35 0.18 -2.59
CA GLU A 172 -19.54 -0.66 -3.77
C GLU A 172 -19.62 -2.17 -3.43
N ASN A 173 -18.98 -2.62 -2.31
CA ASN A 173 -18.86 -4.05 -1.95
C ASN A 173 -19.61 -4.45 -0.68
N GLY A 174 -20.37 -3.54 -0.08
CA GLY A 174 -21.14 -3.78 1.14
C GLY A 174 -20.25 -4.07 2.36
N ILE A 175 -19.15 -3.33 2.52
CA ILE A 175 -18.19 -3.46 3.60
C ILE A 175 -18.55 -2.50 4.73
N ASP A 176 -18.40 -2.96 5.97
CA ASP A 176 -18.46 -2.16 7.19
C ASP A 176 -17.05 -1.69 7.57
N ILE A 177 -16.73 -0.45 7.24
CA ILE A 177 -15.39 0.11 7.49
C ILE A 177 -15.11 0.26 8.98
N GLU A 178 -16.15 0.51 9.80
CA GLU A 178 -16.02 0.66 11.25
C GLU A 178 -15.74 -0.66 11.98
N LYS A 179 -15.93 -1.81 11.31
CA LYS A 179 -15.53 -3.13 11.80
C LYS A 179 -14.30 -3.67 11.09
N SER A 180 -13.84 -2.98 10.06
CA SER A 180 -12.71 -3.40 9.22
C SER A 180 -11.35 -3.14 9.89
N TYR A 181 -10.33 -3.76 9.33
CA TYR A 181 -8.94 -3.71 9.79
C TYR A 181 -8.10 -2.86 8.84
N PHE A 182 -7.10 -2.16 9.37
CA PHE A 182 -6.09 -1.52 8.53
C PHE A 182 -4.70 -1.68 9.14
N TYR A 183 -3.79 -2.24 8.35
CA TYR A 183 -2.39 -2.50 8.69
C TYR A 183 -1.50 -1.47 8.02
N THR A 184 -0.66 -0.74 8.79
CA THR A 184 0.28 0.25 8.26
C THR A 184 1.46 0.50 9.18
N ASP A 185 2.58 1.01 8.62
CA ASP A 185 3.79 1.44 9.35
C ASP A 185 3.93 2.96 9.46
N SER A 186 3.10 3.74 8.74
CA SER A 186 3.32 5.15 8.46
C SER A 186 2.36 6.10 9.17
N ALA A 187 2.90 7.19 9.72
CA ALA A 187 2.10 8.29 10.31
C ALA A 187 1.22 9.00 9.28
N THR A 188 1.56 8.96 7.98
CA THR A 188 0.71 9.53 6.91
C THR A 188 -0.66 8.83 6.83
N ASP A 189 -0.80 7.65 7.41
CA ASP A 189 -2.01 6.83 7.39
C ASP A 189 -2.88 6.98 8.65
N ILE A 190 -2.49 7.87 9.60
CA ILE A 190 -3.30 8.17 10.78
C ILE A 190 -4.76 8.52 10.41
N PRO A 191 -5.05 9.30 9.35
CA PRO A 191 -6.43 9.55 8.94
C PRO A 191 -7.23 8.27 8.67
N MET A 192 -6.64 7.30 7.98
CA MET A 192 -7.29 6.02 7.69
C MET A 192 -7.44 5.14 8.94
N LEU A 193 -6.43 5.10 9.84
CA LEU A 193 -6.49 4.39 11.11
C LEU A 193 -7.61 4.91 12.03
N ASN A 194 -8.01 6.17 11.87
CA ASN A 194 -9.08 6.78 12.67
C ASN A 194 -10.48 6.33 12.29
N ILE A 195 -10.69 5.81 11.08
CA ILE A 195 -12.03 5.45 10.58
C ILE A 195 -12.30 3.94 10.60
N VAL A 196 -11.26 3.12 10.75
CA VAL A 196 -11.42 1.67 10.88
C VAL A 196 -11.60 1.28 12.35
N GLY A 197 -12.38 0.21 12.59
CA GLY A 197 -12.59 -0.29 13.96
C GLY A 197 -11.38 -1.01 14.54
N ASN A 198 -10.52 -1.56 13.69
CA ASN A 198 -9.36 -2.34 14.11
C ASN A 198 -8.06 -1.79 13.50
N PRO A 199 -7.54 -0.68 14.05
CA PRO A 199 -6.25 -0.12 13.63
C PRO A 199 -5.09 -1.02 14.10
N ILE A 200 -4.24 -1.46 13.17
CA ILE A 200 -3.08 -2.30 13.45
C ILE A 200 -1.82 -1.65 12.88
N VAL A 201 -0.88 -1.41 13.76
CA VAL A 201 0.33 -0.66 13.44
C VAL A 201 1.52 -1.63 13.39
N VAL A 202 2.15 -1.71 12.21
CA VAL A 202 3.24 -2.66 11.93
C VAL A 202 4.56 -1.91 11.87
N ASN A 203 5.54 -2.25 12.73
CA ASN A 203 6.87 -1.62 12.73
C ASN A 203 6.85 -0.08 12.56
N PRO A 204 6.02 0.65 13.34
CA PRO A 204 5.71 2.04 13.09
C PRO A 204 6.92 2.96 13.10
N ASP A 205 6.85 4.01 12.31
CA ASP A 205 7.72 5.16 12.47
C ASP A 205 7.54 5.82 13.86
N PRO A 206 8.50 6.68 14.29
CA PRO A 206 8.44 7.27 15.64
C PRO A 206 7.15 8.06 15.92
N ILE A 207 6.59 8.75 14.92
CA ILE A 207 5.38 9.56 15.06
C ILE A 207 4.17 8.65 15.23
N LEU A 208 4.01 7.66 14.34
CA LEU A 208 2.92 6.71 14.43
C LEU A 208 3.01 5.87 15.71
N ARG A 209 4.22 5.51 16.14
CA ARG A 209 4.43 4.77 17.40
C ARG A 209 3.95 5.55 18.61
N ALA A 210 4.25 6.84 18.68
CA ALA A 210 3.80 7.71 19.77
C ALA A 210 2.27 7.82 19.78
N GLU A 211 1.67 8.04 18.61
CA GLU A 211 0.22 8.14 18.45
C GLU A 211 -0.50 6.82 18.77
N ALA A 212 0.02 5.69 18.30
CA ALA A 212 -0.53 4.37 18.59
C ALA A 212 -0.54 4.07 20.10
N LYS A 213 0.55 4.40 20.82
CA LYS A 213 0.59 4.27 22.27
C LYS A 213 -0.41 5.17 22.97
N ARG A 214 -0.55 6.42 22.51
CA ARG A 214 -1.51 7.39 23.07
C ARG A 214 -2.95 6.94 22.92
N ARG A 215 -3.28 6.27 21.79
CA ARG A 215 -4.64 5.80 21.48
C ARG A 215 -4.92 4.35 21.87
N GLY A 216 -3.94 3.62 22.34
CA GLY A 216 -4.09 2.19 22.63
C GLY A 216 -4.20 1.30 21.40
N TRP A 217 -3.72 1.76 20.23
CA TRP A 217 -3.73 0.95 19.03
C TRP A 217 -2.76 -0.22 19.12
N ARG A 218 -3.14 -1.32 18.52
CA ARG A 218 -2.32 -2.53 18.51
C ARG A 218 -1.03 -2.32 17.70
N ILE A 219 0.13 -2.53 18.33
CA ILE A 219 1.46 -2.44 17.68
C ILE A 219 2.01 -3.85 17.51
N ILE A 220 2.34 -4.21 16.26
CA ILE A 220 2.94 -5.49 15.91
C ILE A 220 4.40 -5.23 15.48
N LYS A 221 5.31 -6.06 15.94
CA LYS A 221 6.69 -6.12 15.43
C LYS A 221 6.78 -7.28 14.45
N SER A 222 7.27 -7.03 13.25
CA SER A 222 7.38 -8.03 12.17
C SER A 222 8.28 -9.23 12.50
N HIS A 223 9.05 -9.18 13.58
CA HIS A 223 9.89 -10.26 14.07
C HIS A 223 9.22 -11.08 15.19
N SER A 224 8.07 -10.66 15.68
CA SER A 224 7.31 -11.41 16.69
C SER A 224 6.31 -12.32 15.99
N LEU A 225 6.64 -13.59 15.88
CA LEU A 225 5.74 -14.67 15.49
C LEU A 225 4.49 -14.68 16.41
N GLN A 226 3.32 -14.87 15.79
CA GLN A 226 1.97 -15.01 16.36
C GLN A 226 1.20 -13.71 16.61
N VAL A 227 0.46 -13.30 15.59
CA VAL A 227 -0.74 -12.49 15.78
C VAL A 227 -1.91 -13.45 15.98
N LYS A 228 -2.24 -13.79 17.24
CA LYS A 228 -3.58 -14.30 17.54
C LYS A 228 -4.53 -13.12 17.38
N LEU A 229 -5.38 -13.17 16.37
CA LEU A 229 -6.58 -12.34 16.29
C LEU A 229 -7.51 -12.94 17.36
N GLU A 230 -7.77 -12.18 18.42
CA GLU A 230 -8.78 -12.56 19.43
C GLU A 230 -10.15 -12.42 18.76
N GLU A 231 -10.98 -13.47 18.92
CA GLU A 231 -12.40 -13.54 18.53
C GLU A 231 -13.27 -12.53 19.28
#